data_21cc318ecb04690f88f560658805fc5a
#
_entry.id   21cc318ecb04690f88f560658805fc5a
#
_cell.length_a   1.000
_cell.length_b   1.000
_cell.length_c   1.000
_cell.angle_alpha   90.00
_cell.angle_beta   90.00
_cell.angle_gamma   90.00
#
_symmetry.space_group_name_H-M   'P 1'
#
loop_
_entity.id
_entity.type
_entity.pdbx_description
1 polymer ?
#
loop_
_entity_poly.entity_id
_entity_poly.type
_entity_poly.pdbx_seq_one_letter_code
_entity_poly.pdbx_strand_id
1 'polypeptide(L)'
;TPIKSSAASDVYKRQALDDIEYGYCTELFVINIFKKTTLADIDRFREYLNTVGDSVIVIGDLELIKVHVHTNKPGKVLSYALNLGELGKVKIENMLEQFRERKAQYEASKKPLGVLSICAGDGFAAIFKDLLADQVIEGGQTMNPSADDIAQAINRINAESVIVLPNNKNIILAAEQARALVSKRNVYVVPSKDVPQGLAAILAYNSQIKIDVNLKAMNDALSTVRSASVTYAVRNTSIDGMNLKQGDIIGLEGDKITRKGKKAEDVAYNLIKDLINADTELITLYYGQDTTEEKASALAEKLENEYPDVEFITQYGGQPLYYYIISAE
;
A
#
# COMPACT_ATOMS: atom_id res chain seq x y z
N THR A 1 -8.36 12.27 -20.45
CA THR A 1 -7.26 11.87 -19.55
C THR A 1 -7.87 11.55 -18.20
N PRO A 2 -7.90 10.32 -17.74
CA PRO A 2 -8.45 9.99 -16.43
C PRO A 2 -7.47 10.45 -15.34
N ILE A 3 -7.97 11.22 -14.40
CA ILE A 3 -7.25 11.67 -13.21
C ILE A 3 -7.02 10.45 -12.31
N LYS A 4 -5.76 10.06 -12.13
CA LYS A 4 -5.37 9.07 -11.14
C LYS A 4 -5.72 9.60 -9.75
N SER A 5 -6.75 9.05 -9.12
CA SER A 5 -7.03 9.22 -7.71
C SER A 5 -5.88 8.56 -6.92
N SER A 6 -4.95 9.33 -6.41
CA SER A 6 -3.87 8.82 -5.60
C SER A 6 -4.40 8.46 -4.20
N ALA A 7 -4.06 7.28 -3.71
CA ALA A 7 -4.37 6.81 -2.35
C ALA A 7 -3.91 7.78 -1.23
N ALA A 8 -3.01 8.69 -1.52
CA ALA A 8 -2.59 9.79 -0.65
C ALA A 8 -3.73 10.77 -0.30
N SER A 9 -4.76 10.90 -1.17
CA SER A 9 -5.91 11.80 -0.91
C SER A 9 -6.85 11.26 0.16
N ASP A 10 -6.86 9.96 0.43
CA ASP A 10 -7.84 9.34 1.35
C ASP A 10 -7.40 9.39 2.81
N VAL A 11 -6.11 9.55 3.08
CA VAL A 11 -5.58 9.71 4.46
C VAL A 11 -5.88 11.10 5.01
N TYR A 12 -5.88 12.13 4.16
CA TYR A 12 -6.24 13.51 4.55
C TYR A 12 -7.75 13.69 4.82
N LYS A 13 -8.59 12.71 4.45
CA LYS A 13 -10.05 12.81 4.54
C LYS A 13 -10.67 12.30 5.85
N ARG A 14 -9.86 11.89 6.83
CA ARG A 14 -10.32 11.52 8.18
C ARG A 14 -10.31 12.69 9.15
N GLN A 15 -10.73 13.88 8.73
CA GLN A 15 -11.11 14.89 9.70
C GLN A 15 -12.26 14.32 10.54
N ALA A 16 -12.13 14.35 11.87
CA ALA A 16 -13.25 14.05 12.73
C ALA A 16 -14.34 15.10 12.52
N LEU A 17 -15.61 14.79 12.77
CA LEU A 17 -16.71 15.77 12.72
C LEU A 17 -16.40 16.98 13.59
N ASP A 18 -15.67 16.74 14.70
CA ASP A 18 -15.24 17.75 15.67
C ASP A 18 -14.17 18.72 15.11
N ASP A 19 -13.53 18.38 13.97
CA ASP A 19 -12.53 19.23 13.30
C ASP A 19 -13.17 20.22 12.30
N ILE A 20 -14.48 20.09 12.01
CA ILE A 20 -15.20 21.00 11.11
C ILE A 20 -15.87 22.10 11.95
N GLU A 21 -15.13 23.19 12.18
CA GLU A 21 -15.65 24.35 12.93
C GLU A 21 -16.74 25.09 12.16
N TYR A 22 -16.57 25.23 10.83
CA TYR A 22 -17.51 25.91 9.92
C TYR A 22 -18.16 24.94 8.96
N GLY A 23 -19.46 24.77 9.07
CA GLY A 23 -20.20 23.70 8.40
C GLY A 23 -20.55 23.94 6.93
N TYR A 24 -20.44 25.16 6.42
CA TYR A 24 -20.86 25.50 5.05
C TYR A 24 -19.73 26.12 4.23
N CYS A 25 -19.40 25.50 3.09
CA CYS A 25 -18.59 26.12 2.07
C CYS A 25 -19.49 27.04 1.24
N THR A 26 -19.16 28.33 1.23
CA THR A 26 -19.94 29.38 0.54
C THR A 26 -19.08 30.02 -0.54
N GLU A 27 -19.48 29.87 -1.79
CA GLU A 27 -18.84 30.48 -2.96
C GLU A 27 -19.82 31.37 -3.68
N LEU A 28 -19.36 32.52 -4.11
CA LEU A 28 -20.17 33.44 -4.93
C LEU A 28 -19.28 34.38 -5.75
N PHE A 29 -19.88 34.99 -6.74
CA PHE A 29 -19.33 36.13 -7.44
C PHE A 29 -20.18 37.37 -7.10
N VAL A 30 -19.55 38.54 -6.89
CA VAL A 30 -20.22 39.81 -6.92
C VAL A 30 -19.95 40.43 -8.29
N ILE A 31 -21.03 40.66 -9.03
CA ILE A 31 -21.03 41.21 -10.39
C ILE A 31 -21.81 42.51 -10.40
N ASN A 32 -21.75 43.26 -11.50
CA ASN A 32 -22.45 44.55 -11.63
C ASN A 32 -22.25 45.42 -10.38
N ILE A 33 -20.97 45.60 -10.00
CA ILE A 33 -20.58 46.28 -8.78
C ILE A 33 -21.12 47.70 -8.77
N PHE A 34 -21.70 48.09 -7.63
CA PHE A 34 -22.33 49.41 -7.53
C PHE A 34 -21.31 50.53 -7.59
N LYS A 35 -21.63 51.63 -8.29
CA LYS A 35 -20.75 52.81 -8.46
C LYS A 35 -20.23 53.42 -7.16
N LYS A 36 -20.93 53.19 -6.05
CA LYS A 36 -20.54 53.65 -4.70
C LYS A 36 -19.50 52.75 -4.02
N THR A 37 -19.27 51.52 -4.55
CA THR A 37 -18.35 50.55 -3.98
C THR A 37 -16.93 50.94 -4.34
N THR A 38 -16.04 50.82 -3.36
CA THR A 38 -14.61 51.12 -3.48
C THR A 38 -13.76 49.91 -3.18
N LEU A 39 -12.48 49.92 -3.51
CA LEU A 39 -11.54 48.83 -3.13
C LEU A 39 -11.46 48.67 -1.62
N ALA A 40 -11.57 49.74 -0.84
CA ALA A 40 -11.62 49.67 0.61
C ALA A 40 -12.85 48.91 1.14
N ASP A 41 -13.97 48.90 0.39
CA ASP A 41 -15.15 48.12 0.75
C ASP A 41 -14.92 46.64 0.54
N ILE A 42 -14.15 46.26 -0.49
CA ILE A 42 -13.74 44.87 -0.73
C ILE A 42 -12.82 44.39 0.38
N ASP A 43 -11.87 45.22 0.83
CA ASP A 43 -11.00 44.88 1.94
C ASP A 43 -11.77 44.73 3.26
N ARG A 44 -12.70 45.63 3.55
CA ARG A 44 -13.62 45.51 4.72
C ARG A 44 -14.47 44.25 4.63
N PHE A 45 -14.90 43.85 3.45
CA PHE A 45 -15.65 42.62 3.26
C PHE A 45 -14.75 41.39 3.59
N ARG A 46 -13.50 41.36 3.14
CA ARG A 46 -12.55 40.32 3.47
C ARG A 46 -12.30 40.24 4.99
N GLU A 47 -12.09 41.39 5.65
CA GLU A 47 -11.93 41.47 7.10
C GLU A 47 -13.16 40.93 7.83
N TYR A 48 -14.35 41.33 7.39
CA TYR A 48 -15.60 40.80 7.97
C TYR A 48 -15.71 39.28 7.82
N LEU A 49 -15.37 38.72 6.65
CA LEU A 49 -15.43 37.27 6.43
C LEU A 49 -14.51 36.52 7.39
N ASN A 50 -13.31 37.05 7.66
CA ASN A 50 -12.39 36.47 8.66
C ASN A 50 -12.96 36.45 10.09
N THR A 51 -13.97 37.28 10.39
CA THR A 51 -14.65 37.26 11.72
C THR A 51 -15.76 36.22 11.81
N VAL A 52 -16.26 35.71 10.69
CA VAL A 52 -17.44 34.82 10.64
C VAL A 52 -17.17 33.46 10.02
N GLY A 53 -15.91 33.21 9.62
CA GLY A 53 -15.51 31.98 8.97
C GLY A 53 -14.00 31.84 8.83
N ASP A 54 -13.58 30.75 8.20
CA ASP A 54 -12.20 30.45 7.84
C ASP A 54 -12.06 30.23 6.33
N SER A 55 -10.84 29.87 5.88
CA SER A 55 -10.53 29.60 4.46
C SER A 55 -11.00 30.72 3.51
N VAL A 56 -10.89 31.95 3.98
CA VAL A 56 -11.42 33.14 3.30
C VAL A 56 -10.57 33.48 2.07
N ILE A 57 -11.19 33.49 0.91
CA ILE A 57 -10.63 33.96 -0.34
C ILE A 57 -11.54 35.05 -0.92
N VAL A 58 -11.03 36.27 -1.01
CA VAL A 58 -11.70 37.40 -1.70
C VAL A 58 -10.71 37.94 -2.73
N ILE A 59 -11.00 37.69 -4.00
CA ILE A 59 -10.13 38.09 -5.12
C ILE A 59 -11.00 38.85 -6.14
N GLY A 60 -10.51 39.97 -6.61
CA GLY A 60 -11.16 40.74 -7.67
C GLY A 60 -10.93 42.23 -7.51
N ASP A 61 -11.70 43.00 -8.29
CA ASP A 61 -11.65 44.44 -8.41
C ASP A 61 -13.06 45.02 -8.48
N LEU A 62 -13.22 46.22 -9.05
CA LEU A 62 -14.52 46.87 -9.21
C LEU A 62 -15.34 46.36 -10.40
N GLU A 63 -14.88 45.32 -11.11
CA GLU A 63 -15.64 44.67 -12.18
C GLU A 63 -16.22 43.35 -11.71
N LEU A 64 -15.44 42.57 -10.96
CA LEU A 64 -15.82 41.23 -10.49
C LEU A 64 -15.10 40.89 -9.18
N ILE A 65 -15.84 40.44 -8.18
CA ILE A 65 -15.27 39.88 -6.93
C ILE A 65 -15.65 38.41 -6.83
N LYS A 66 -14.64 37.50 -6.71
CA LYS A 66 -14.82 36.11 -6.37
C LYS A 66 -14.65 35.95 -4.87
N VAL A 67 -15.59 35.26 -4.24
CA VAL A 67 -15.60 35.00 -2.80
C VAL A 67 -15.70 33.51 -2.54
N HIS A 68 -14.88 33.05 -1.60
CA HIS A 68 -14.96 31.71 -1.02
C HIS A 68 -14.75 31.86 0.49
N VAL A 69 -15.59 31.20 1.30
CA VAL A 69 -15.46 31.19 2.76
C VAL A 69 -16.14 29.96 3.33
N HIS A 70 -15.53 29.35 4.34
CA HIS A 70 -16.21 28.36 5.20
C HIS A 70 -16.85 29.11 6.38
N THR A 71 -18.14 28.95 6.58
CA THR A 71 -18.88 29.70 7.62
C THR A 71 -20.10 28.93 8.13
N ASN A 72 -20.54 29.23 9.34
CA ASN A 72 -21.83 28.78 9.86
C ASN A 72 -22.98 29.77 9.57
N LYS A 73 -22.67 30.87 8.89
CA LYS A 73 -23.63 31.97 8.63
C LYS A 73 -23.63 32.41 7.17
N PRO A 74 -23.88 31.50 6.20
CA PRO A 74 -23.82 31.82 4.75
C PRO A 74 -24.76 32.98 4.39
N GLY A 75 -25.92 33.07 4.99
CA GLY A 75 -26.85 34.18 4.77
C GLY A 75 -26.27 35.57 5.09
N LYS A 76 -25.40 35.69 6.10
CA LYS A 76 -24.72 36.94 6.40
C LYS A 76 -23.68 37.31 5.37
N VAL A 77 -22.98 36.33 4.81
CA VAL A 77 -22.04 36.52 3.71
C VAL A 77 -22.76 37.08 2.49
N LEU A 78 -23.88 36.45 2.11
CA LEU A 78 -24.70 36.92 0.97
C LEU A 78 -25.26 38.33 1.20
N SER A 79 -25.78 38.59 2.40
CA SER A 79 -26.34 39.91 2.75
C SER A 79 -25.28 41.01 2.70
N TYR A 80 -24.04 40.72 3.10
CA TYR A 80 -22.95 41.67 3.01
C TYR A 80 -22.58 41.93 1.52
N ALA A 81 -22.39 40.88 0.75
CA ALA A 81 -22.02 40.92 -0.65
C ALA A 81 -23.03 41.72 -1.49
N LEU A 82 -24.34 41.66 -1.18
CA LEU A 82 -25.41 42.44 -1.83
C LEU A 82 -25.27 43.95 -1.63
N ASN A 83 -24.49 44.43 -0.65
CA ASN A 83 -24.20 45.84 -0.51
C ASN A 83 -23.15 46.36 -1.50
N LEU A 84 -22.37 45.43 -2.10
CA LEU A 84 -21.28 45.73 -3.01
C LEU A 84 -21.73 45.66 -4.48
N GLY A 85 -22.67 44.79 -4.83
CA GLY A 85 -23.17 44.57 -6.17
C GLY A 85 -24.20 43.45 -6.24
N GLU A 86 -24.46 42.93 -7.42
CA GLU A 86 -25.36 41.78 -7.63
C GLU A 86 -24.64 40.45 -7.39
N LEU A 87 -25.37 39.43 -6.93
CA LEU A 87 -24.81 38.10 -6.74
C LEU A 87 -24.87 37.24 -7.99
N GLY A 88 -23.75 36.65 -8.37
CA GLY A 88 -23.64 35.66 -9.46
C GLY A 88 -23.07 34.34 -8.99
N LYS A 89 -23.51 33.22 -9.58
CA LYS A 89 -22.97 31.86 -9.35
C LYS A 89 -22.87 31.52 -7.86
N VAL A 90 -23.92 31.79 -7.10
CA VAL A 90 -23.96 31.43 -5.67
C VAL A 90 -24.00 29.93 -5.51
N LYS A 91 -23.07 29.38 -4.72
CA LYS A 91 -22.99 27.98 -4.35
C LYS A 91 -22.79 27.88 -2.85
N ILE A 92 -23.66 27.13 -2.17
CA ILE A 92 -23.54 26.83 -0.74
C ILE A 92 -23.61 25.33 -0.60
N GLU A 93 -22.58 24.73 -0.02
CA GLU A 93 -22.49 23.30 0.22
C GLU A 93 -22.41 23.02 1.73
N ASN A 94 -23.23 22.09 2.19
CA ASN A 94 -23.19 21.62 3.58
C ASN A 94 -22.07 20.58 3.73
N MET A 95 -20.91 20.99 4.24
CA MET A 95 -19.76 20.11 4.43
C MET A 95 -20.01 19.04 5.52
N LEU A 96 -20.86 19.33 6.52
CA LEU A 96 -21.25 18.36 7.53
C LEU A 96 -22.09 17.23 6.96
N GLU A 97 -22.99 17.55 6.03
CA GLU A 97 -23.80 16.55 5.31
C GLU A 97 -22.92 15.68 4.42
N GLN A 98 -22.07 16.29 3.61
CA GLN A 98 -21.09 15.58 2.79
C GLN A 98 -20.15 14.68 3.61
N PHE A 99 -19.78 15.13 4.80
CA PHE A 99 -18.97 14.31 5.72
C PHE A 99 -19.76 13.10 6.24
N ARG A 100 -21.03 13.31 6.66
CA ARG A 100 -21.91 12.23 7.15
C ARG A 100 -22.17 11.19 6.06
N GLU A 101 -22.45 11.63 4.84
CA GLU A 101 -22.64 10.75 3.68
C GLU A 101 -21.39 9.92 3.38
N ARG A 102 -20.21 10.57 3.34
CA ARG A 102 -18.93 9.87 3.13
C ARG A 102 -18.63 8.88 4.25
N LYS A 103 -18.90 9.26 5.49
CA LYS A 103 -18.73 8.36 6.65
C LYS A 103 -19.67 7.15 6.53
N ALA A 104 -20.94 7.39 6.20
CA ALA A 104 -21.91 6.30 6.00
C ALA A 104 -21.50 5.37 4.86
N GLN A 105 -21.02 5.91 3.73
CA GLN A 105 -20.49 5.11 2.61
C GLN A 105 -19.25 4.31 3.02
N TYR A 106 -18.33 4.92 3.79
CA TYR A 106 -17.14 4.25 4.29
C TYR A 106 -17.51 3.09 5.24
N GLU A 107 -18.44 3.31 6.18
CA GLU A 107 -18.91 2.24 7.08
C GLU A 107 -19.67 1.15 6.32
N ALA A 108 -20.49 1.50 5.33
CA ALA A 108 -21.22 0.54 4.50
C ALA A 108 -20.31 -0.31 3.59
N SER A 109 -19.16 0.23 3.19
CA SER A 109 -18.15 -0.47 2.38
C SER A 109 -17.13 -1.24 3.22
N LYS A 110 -17.29 -1.30 4.54
CA LYS A 110 -16.37 -1.97 5.44
C LYS A 110 -16.40 -3.48 5.24
N LYS A 111 -15.23 -4.05 4.97
CA LYS A 111 -15.08 -5.50 4.79
C LYS A 111 -15.00 -6.20 6.16
N PRO A 112 -15.47 -7.45 6.28
CA PRO A 112 -15.24 -8.23 7.49
C PRO A 112 -13.74 -8.47 7.74
N LEU A 113 -12.97 -8.69 6.67
CA LEU A 113 -11.56 -9.04 6.73
C LEU A 113 -10.78 -8.38 5.60
N GLY A 114 -9.63 -7.79 5.95
CA GLY A 114 -8.68 -7.23 5.00
C GLY A 114 -7.31 -7.89 5.15
N VAL A 115 -6.47 -7.76 4.12
CA VAL A 115 -5.12 -8.32 4.09
C VAL A 115 -4.11 -7.21 3.81
N LEU A 116 -3.08 -7.12 4.68
CA LEU A 116 -1.88 -6.32 4.50
C LEU A 116 -0.72 -7.25 4.17
N SER A 117 -0.07 -7.03 3.04
CA SER A 117 1.18 -7.70 2.69
C SER A 117 2.37 -6.75 2.76
N ILE A 118 3.54 -7.26 3.18
CA ILE A 118 4.79 -6.50 3.22
C ILE A 118 5.77 -7.22 2.29
N CYS A 119 6.27 -6.55 1.26
CA CYS A 119 7.24 -7.14 0.34
C CYS A 119 8.12 -6.07 -0.30
N ALA A 120 9.28 -6.48 -0.82
CA ALA A 120 10.13 -5.64 -1.64
C ALA A 120 10.05 -6.12 -3.09
N GLY A 121 9.91 -5.16 -4.01
CA GLY A 121 9.76 -5.40 -5.45
C GLY A 121 8.36 -5.07 -5.95
N ASP A 122 8.31 -4.32 -7.03
CA ASP A 122 7.07 -3.86 -7.66
C ASP A 122 6.28 -5.01 -8.31
N GLY A 123 6.97 -6.03 -8.81
CA GLY A 123 6.35 -7.25 -9.32
C GLY A 123 5.62 -8.01 -8.21
N PHE A 124 6.25 -8.24 -7.06
CA PHE A 124 5.58 -8.87 -5.93
C PHE A 124 4.42 -8.02 -5.40
N ALA A 125 4.59 -6.70 -5.36
CA ALA A 125 3.51 -5.81 -4.96
C ALA A 125 2.29 -5.90 -5.90
N ALA A 126 2.52 -6.08 -7.21
CA ALA A 126 1.46 -6.32 -8.18
C ALA A 126 0.79 -7.68 -7.93
N ILE A 127 1.56 -8.76 -7.76
CA ILE A 127 1.04 -10.11 -7.50
C ILE A 127 0.15 -10.12 -6.24
N PHE A 128 0.60 -9.55 -5.12
CA PHE A 128 -0.22 -9.49 -3.91
C PHE A 128 -1.51 -8.69 -4.09
N LYS A 129 -1.49 -7.62 -4.89
CA LYS A 129 -2.70 -6.86 -5.21
C LYS A 129 -3.67 -7.65 -6.08
N ASP A 130 -3.17 -8.39 -7.06
CA ASP A 130 -3.97 -9.26 -7.92
C ASP A 130 -4.59 -10.41 -7.11
N LEU A 131 -3.90 -10.87 -6.06
CA LEU A 131 -4.40 -11.83 -5.07
C LEU A 131 -5.24 -11.18 -3.96
N LEU A 132 -5.77 -9.96 -4.21
CA LEU A 132 -6.70 -9.24 -3.35
C LEU A 132 -6.14 -8.77 -2.00
N ALA A 133 -4.82 -8.57 -1.87
CA ALA A 133 -4.30 -7.81 -0.74
C ALA A 133 -4.83 -6.37 -0.78
N ASP A 134 -5.46 -5.91 0.29
CA ASP A 134 -6.06 -4.57 0.39
C ASP A 134 -5.01 -3.48 0.43
N GLN A 135 -3.87 -3.78 1.02
CA GLN A 135 -2.71 -2.89 1.12
C GLN A 135 -1.43 -3.69 0.95
N VAL A 136 -0.50 -3.13 0.21
CA VAL A 136 0.89 -3.62 0.15
C VAL A 136 1.80 -2.47 0.55
N ILE A 137 2.70 -2.71 1.49
CA ILE A 137 3.74 -1.75 1.87
C ILE A 137 5.13 -2.31 1.55
N GLU A 138 6.04 -1.41 1.20
CA GLU A 138 7.40 -1.80 0.90
C GLU A 138 8.15 -2.18 2.19
N GLY A 139 8.84 -3.31 2.14
CA GLY A 139 9.67 -3.80 3.22
C GLY A 139 10.41 -5.07 2.82
N GLY A 140 11.65 -5.19 3.29
CA GLY A 140 12.51 -6.33 2.93
C GLY A 140 13.84 -6.29 3.68
N GLN A 141 14.88 -6.90 3.13
CA GLN A 141 16.16 -7.09 3.81
C GLN A 141 16.88 -5.78 4.21
N THR A 142 16.70 -4.70 3.48
CA THR A 142 17.40 -3.42 3.71
C THR A 142 16.53 -2.32 4.28
N MET A 143 15.21 -2.41 4.15
CA MET A 143 14.24 -1.44 4.65
C MET A 143 13.10 -2.18 5.35
N ASN A 144 13.24 -2.38 6.66
CA ASN A 144 12.17 -2.94 7.46
C ASN A 144 11.24 -1.82 7.93
N PRO A 145 9.94 -1.89 7.64
CA PRO A 145 8.98 -0.95 8.17
C PRO A 145 8.94 -1.04 9.70
N SER A 146 8.80 0.11 10.36
CA SER A 146 8.61 0.15 11.80
C SER A 146 7.23 -0.41 12.20
N ALA A 147 7.05 -0.73 13.47
CA ALA A 147 5.74 -1.12 13.99
C ALA A 147 4.67 -0.02 13.77
N ASP A 148 5.08 1.26 13.84
CA ASP A 148 4.19 2.39 13.57
C ASP A 148 3.78 2.46 12.08
N ASP A 149 4.71 2.23 11.14
CA ASP A 149 4.40 2.20 9.70
C ASP A 149 3.39 1.11 9.38
N ILE A 150 3.60 -0.09 9.95
CA ILE A 150 2.69 -1.22 9.80
C ILE A 150 1.33 -0.90 10.42
N ALA A 151 1.29 -0.33 11.62
CA ALA A 151 0.05 0.06 12.29
C ALA A 151 -0.73 1.14 11.48
N GLN A 152 -0.03 2.10 10.89
CA GLN A 152 -0.64 3.07 9.99
C GLN A 152 -1.21 2.41 8.74
N ALA A 153 -0.48 1.47 8.13
CA ALA A 153 -0.96 0.71 6.97
C ALA A 153 -2.22 -0.11 7.32
N ILE A 154 -2.23 -0.81 8.45
CA ILE A 154 -3.41 -1.52 8.97
C ILE A 154 -4.59 -0.56 9.11
N ASN A 155 -4.37 0.63 9.66
CA ASN A 155 -5.42 1.63 9.87
C ASN A 155 -6.01 2.21 8.57
N ARG A 156 -5.32 2.11 7.45
CA ARG A 156 -5.82 2.53 6.11
C ARG A 156 -6.77 1.53 5.48
N ILE A 157 -6.73 0.27 5.89
CA ILE A 157 -7.61 -0.77 5.36
C ILE A 157 -9.00 -0.61 5.97
N ASN A 158 -10.04 -0.56 5.13
CA ASN A 158 -11.43 -0.47 5.59
C ASN A 158 -12.01 -1.86 5.90
N ALA A 159 -11.56 -2.46 7.00
CA ALA A 159 -12.01 -3.78 7.44
C ALA A 159 -12.20 -3.83 8.97
N GLU A 160 -13.02 -4.78 9.44
CA GLU A 160 -13.20 -5.05 10.88
C GLU A 160 -11.98 -5.72 11.49
N SER A 161 -11.42 -6.66 10.75
CA SER A 161 -10.22 -7.39 11.10
C SER A 161 -9.20 -7.31 9.98
N VAL A 162 -7.90 -7.37 10.29
CA VAL A 162 -6.83 -7.32 9.29
C VAL A 162 -5.85 -8.46 9.56
N ILE A 163 -5.52 -9.21 8.50
CA ILE A 163 -4.43 -10.17 8.47
C ILE A 163 -3.19 -9.47 7.93
N VAL A 164 -2.06 -9.68 8.60
CA VAL A 164 -0.75 -9.17 8.18
C VAL A 164 0.13 -10.32 7.73
N LEU A 165 0.68 -10.22 6.52
CA LEU A 165 1.67 -11.11 5.93
C LEU A 165 3.03 -10.39 5.92
N PRO A 166 3.94 -10.68 6.87
CA PRO A 166 5.24 -10.00 6.96
C PRO A 166 6.20 -10.36 5.82
N ASN A 167 6.14 -11.59 5.30
CA ASN A 167 6.95 -12.13 4.19
C ASN A 167 8.46 -11.96 4.38
N ASN A 168 8.87 -11.76 5.61
CA ASN A 168 10.26 -11.67 6.02
C ASN A 168 10.35 -11.93 7.54
N LYS A 169 11.23 -12.85 7.95
CA LYS A 169 11.42 -13.20 9.35
C LYS A 169 11.77 -12.00 10.25
N ASN A 170 12.50 -11.00 9.70
CA ASN A 170 12.92 -9.82 10.45
C ASN A 170 11.76 -8.84 10.69
N ILE A 171 10.66 -8.97 9.94
CA ILE A 171 9.49 -8.08 10.03
C ILE A 171 8.41 -8.68 10.95
N ILE A 172 8.44 -9.99 11.22
CA ILE A 172 7.42 -10.66 12.06
C ILE A 172 7.27 -9.98 13.41
N LEU A 173 8.39 -9.66 14.09
CA LEU A 173 8.34 -9.00 15.38
C LEU A 173 7.71 -7.60 15.30
N ALA A 174 8.05 -6.82 14.28
CA ALA A 174 7.47 -5.50 14.07
C ALA A 174 5.97 -5.59 13.77
N ALA A 175 5.52 -6.61 13.03
CA ALA A 175 4.10 -6.87 12.78
C ALA A 175 3.33 -7.24 14.06
N GLU A 176 3.92 -8.05 14.95
CA GLU A 176 3.33 -8.35 16.26
C GLU A 176 3.27 -7.12 17.18
N GLN A 177 4.29 -6.26 17.14
CA GLN A 177 4.25 -5.00 17.87
C GLN A 177 3.18 -4.05 17.30
N ALA A 178 3.05 -3.97 15.97
CA ALA A 178 2.02 -3.19 15.32
C ALA A 178 0.61 -3.64 15.72
N ARG A 179 0.40 -4.95 15.87
CA ARG A 179 -0.85 -5.52 16.39
C ARG A 179 -1.22 -4.94 17.75
N ALA A 180 -0.25 -4.76 18.63
CA ALA A 180 -0.49 -4.18 19.97
C ALA A 180 -0.80 -2.67 19.93
N LEU A 181 -0.32 -1.95 18.91
CA LEU A 181 -0.57 -0.52 18.73
C LEU A 181 -1.97 -0.22 18.17
N VAL A 182 -2.59 -1.18 17.50
CA VAL A 182 -3.90 -1.01 16.86
C VAL A 182 -5.02 -1.41 17.82
N SER A 183 -5.73 -0.44 18.43
CA SER A 183 -6.77 -0.69 19.42
C SER A 183 -8.19 -0.80 18.88
N LYS A 184 -8.44 -0.35 17.63
CA LYS A 184 -9.82 -0.18 17.09
C LYS A 184 -10.32 -1.36 16.26
N ARG A 185 -9.51 -2.40 16.07
CA ARG A 185 -9.84 -3.58 15.26
C ARG A 185 -8.99 -4.77 15.63
N ASN A 186 -9.42 -5.96 15.23
CA ASN A 186 -8.63 -7.15 15.42
C ASN A 186 -7.52 -7.23 14.35
N VAL A 187 -6.31 -7.57 14.79
CA VAL A 187 -5.16 -7.76 13.90
C VAL A 187 -4.60 -9.15 14.14
N TYR A 188 -4.35 -9.88 13.05
CA TYR A 188 -3.78 -11.22 13.06
C TYR A 188 -2.51 -11.24 12.23
N VAL A 189 -1.44 -11.80 12.75
CA VAL A 189 -0.19 -11.96 12.02
C VAL A 189 -0.08 -13.43 11.61
N VAL A 190 0.00 -13.67 10.30
CA VAL A 190 0.36 -14.98 9.73
C VAL A 190 1.85 -14.91 9.45
N PRO A 191 2.70 -15.66 10.20
CA PRO A 191 4.13 -15.40 10.31
C PRO A 191 4.94 -15.95 9.11
N SER A 192 4.61 -15.50 7.90
CA SER A 192 5.35 -15.82 6.68
C SER A 192 6.78 -15.27 6.77
N LYS A 193 7.77 -16.13 6.53
CA LYS A 193 9.20 -15.82 6.66
C LYS A 193 9.83 -15.30 5.37
N ASP A 194 9.16 -15.55 4.26
CA ASP A 194 9.56 -15.13 2.92
C ASP A 194 8.31 -14.91 2.03
N VAL A 195 8.54 -14.38 0.84
CA VAL A 195 7.45 -14.06 -0.09
C VAL A 195 6.71 -15.30 -0.60
N PRO A 196 7.38 -16.42 -0.99
CA PRO A 196 6.67 -17.65 -1.35
C PRO A 196 5.68 -18.14 -0.30
N GLN A 197 6.07 -18.16 0.98
CA GLN A 197 5.16 -18.49 2.07
C GLN A 197 3.98 -17.54 2.15
N GLY A 198 4.22 -16.23 1.95
CA GLY A 198 3.15 -15.24 1.94
C GLY A 198 2.18 -15.42 0.78
N LEU A 199 2.68 -15.81 -0.38
CA LEU A 199 1.85 -16.11 -1.55
C LEU A 199 1.00 -17.36 -1.33
N ALA A 200 1.57 -18.45 -0.80
CA ALA A 200 0.80 -19.63 -0.42
C ALA A 200 -0.27 -19.31 0.64
N ALA A 201 0.07 -18.49 1.63
CA ALA A 201 -0.89 -18.08 2.65
C ALA A 201 -2.05 -17.26 2.06
N ILE A 202 -1.80 -16.29 1.17
CA ILE A 202 -2.87 -15.48 0.58
C ILE A 202 -3.72 -16.29 -0.40
N LEU A 203 -3.16 -17.27 -1.09
CA LEU A 203 -3.91 -18.20 -1.94
C LEU A 203 -4.86 -19.10 -1.13
N ALA A 204 -4.49 -19.46 0.11
CA ALA A 204 -5.35 -20.20 1.03
C ALA A 204 -6.45 -19.32 1.67
N TYR A 205 -6.40 -18.00 1.51
CA TYR A 205 -7.38 -17.08 2.05
C TYR A 205 -8.71 -17.16 1.29
N ASN A 206 -9.82 -17.21 2.03
CA ASN A 206 -11.18 -17.17 1.48
C ASN A 206 -12.04 -16.18 2.28
N SER A 207 -12.49 -15.11 1.62
CA SER A 207 -13.31 -14.06 2.23
C SER A 207 -14.69 -14.51 2.72
N GLN A 208 -15.15 -15.70 2.31
CA GLN A 208 -16.50 -16.23 2.62
C GLN A 208 -16.52 -17.11 3.88
N ILE A 209 -15.37 -17.43 4.46
CA ILE A 209 -15.28 -18.30 5.64
C ILE A 209 -14.85 -17.53 6.90
N LYS A 210 -15.09 -18.13 8.06
CA LYS A 210 -14.76 -17.53 9.36
C LYS A 210 -13.25 -17.29 9.50
N ILE A 211 -12.90 -16.27 10.26
CA ILE A 211 -11.51 -15.86 10.47
C ILE A 211 -10.64 -17.00 11.04
N ASP A 212 -11.12 -17.76 12.02
CA ASP A 212 -10.34 -18.83 12.63
C ASP A 212 -9.99 -19.93 11.62
N VAL A 213 -10.92 -20.25 10.70
CA VAL A 213 -10.70 -21.23 9.63
C VAL A 213 -9.68 -20.69 8.63
N ASN A 214 -9.79 -19.39 8.25
CA ASN A 214 -8.82 -18.73 7.40
C ASN A 214 -7.42 -18.76 8.01
N LEU A 215 -7.28 -18.34 9.28
CA LEU A 215 -5.99 -18.29 9.94
C LEU A 215 -5.35 -19.67 10.00
N LYS A 216 -6.15 -20.73 10.24
CA LYS A 216 -5.64 -22.10 10.21
C LYS A 216 -5.15 -22.47 8.82
N ALA A 217 -5.98 -22.29 7.78
CA ALA A 217 -5.63 -22.63 6.40
C ALA A 217 -4.38 -21.87 5.93
N MET A 218 -4.31 -20.56 6.21
CA MET A 218 -3.16 -19.74 5.86
C MET A 218 -1.87 -20.14 6.59
N ASN A 219 -1.98 -20.51 7.89
CA ASN A 219 -0.82 -20.99 8.64
C ASN A 219 -0.37 -22.39 8.16
N ASP A 220 -1.29 -23.27 7.86
CA ASP A 220 -0.98 -24.60 7.31
C ASP A 220 -0.25 -24.46 5.97
N ALA A 221 -0.69 -23.54 5.11
CA ALA A 221 -0.08 -23.23 3.81
C ALA A 221 1.37 -22.72 3.89
N LEU A 222 1.81 -22.11 5.01
CA LEU A 222 3.21 -21.71 5.18
C LEU A 222 4.18 -22.89 5.12
N SER A 223 3.72 -24.09 5.47
CA SER A 223 4.53 -25.30 5.52
C SER A 223 4.49 -26.12 4.22
N THR A 224 3.59 -25.83 3.29
CA THR A 224 3.50 -26.54 2.00
C THR A 224 4.53 -26.07 0.99
N VAL A 225 5.11 -24.88 1.19
CA VAL A 225 6.06 -24.28 0.28
C VAL A 225 7.48 -24.42 0.80
N ARG A 226 8.36 -24.94 -0.02
CA ARG A 226 9.81 -24.85 0.16
C ARG A 226 10.34 -23.69 -0.65
N SER A 227 11.13 -22.84 -0.02
CA SER A 227 11.65 -21.63 -0.65
C SER A 227 13.17 -21.59 -0.65
N ALA A 228 13.72 -21.03 -1.70
CA ALA A 228 15.14 -20.74 -1.81
C ALA A 228 15.37 -19.39 -2.47
N SER A 229 16.57 -18.87 -2.35
CA SER A 229 16.93 -17.57 -2.96
C SER A 229 18.36 -17.53 -3.45
N VAL A 230 18.61 -16.74 -4.48
CA VAL A 230 19.93 -16.51 -5.07
C VAL A 230 20.29 -15.05 -4.94
N THR A 231 21.40 -14.76 -4.26
CA THR A 231 21.92 -13.40 -4.02
C THR A 231 23.43 -13.38 -4.13
N TYR A 232 24.07 -12.34 -3.65
CA TYR A 232 25.53 -12.23 -3.64
C TYR A 232 26.08 -11.93 -2.24
N ALA A 233 27.32 -12.34 -2.00
CA ALA A 233 28.03 -12.07 -0.76
C ALA A 233 28.46 -10.60 -0.70
N VAL A 234 27.98 -9.85 0.30
CA VAL A 234 28.29 -8.42 0.49
C VAL A 234 29.67 -8.16 1.07
N ARG A 235 30.32 -9.18 1.65
CA ARG A 235 31.66 -9.11 2.26
C ARG A 235 32.36 -10.47 2.23
N ASN A 236 33.68 -10.45 2.43
CA ASN A 236 34.42 -11.68 2.64
C ASN A 236 34.05 -12.26 4.02
N THR A 237 33.70 -13.54 4.05
CA THR A 237 33.31 -14.24 5.29
C THR A 237 33.46 -15.76 5.13
N SER A 238 33.43 -16.48 6.25
CA SER A 238 33.33 -17.93 6.26
C SER A 238 32.09 -18.30 7.07
N ILE A 239 31.10 -18.88 6.39
CA ILE A 239 29.81 -19.27 6.96
C ILE A 239 29.44 -20.63 6.40
N ASP A 240 28.84 -21.49 7.22
CA ASP A 240 28.37 -22.83 6.85
C ASP A 240 29.47 -23.70 6.21
N GLY A 241 30.73 -23.52 6.62
CA GLY A 241 31.89 -24.24 6.08
C GLY A 241 32.36 -23.74 4.70
N MET A 242 31.78 -22.68 4.16
CA MET A 242 32.13 -22.08 2.88
C MET A 242 32.90 -20.77 3.06
N ASN A 243 34.03 -20.62 2.36
CA ASN A 243 34.76 -19.37 2.26
C ASN A 243 34.14 -18.54 1.11
N LEU A 244 33.54 -17.41 1.46
CA LEU A 244 32.89 -16.48 0.53
C LEU A 244 33.75 -15.25 0.33
N LYS A 245 33.87 -14.82 -0.91
CA LYS A 245 34.44 -13.52 -1.29
C LYS A 245 33.32 -12.57 -1.64
N GLN A 246 33.53 -11.27 -1.39
CA GLN A 246 32.62 -10.24 -1.83
C GLN A 246 32.31 -10.38 -3.32
N GLY A 247 31.03 -10.37 -3.67
CA GLY A 247 30.52 -10.56 -5.04
C GLY A 247 30.37 -12.03 -5.49
N ASP A 248 30.74 -13.02 -4.67
CA ASP A 248 30.40 -14.41 -4.97
C ASP A 248 28.87 -14.56 -4.95
N ILE A 249 28.33 -15.27 -5.94
CA ILE A 249 26.90 -15.62 -5.99
C ILE A 249 26.66 -16.76 -5.02
N ILE A 250 25.64 -16.61 -4.19
CA ILE A 250 25.28 -17.59 -3.16
C ILE A 250 23.82 -18.00 -3.30
N GLY A 251 23.56 -19.27 -3.08
CA GLY A 251 22.23 -19.85 -2.98
C GLY A 251 21.91 -20.17 -1.52
N LEU A 252 20.73 -19.72 -1.08
CA LEU A 252 20.22 -19.94 0.27
C LEU A 252 18.98 -20.82 0.23
N GLU A 253 18.90 -21.77 1.14
CA GLU A 253 17.67 -22.47 1.51
C GLU A 253 17.31 -22.05 2.95
N GLY A 254 16.25 -21.26 3.09
CA GLY A 254 15.98 -20.52 4.31
C GLY A 254 17.15 -19.57 4.67
N ASP A 255 17.82 -19.83 5.81
CA ASP A 255 18.97 -19.03 6.28
C ASP A 255 20.33 -19.65 5.97
N LYS A 256 20.34 -20.88 5.44
CA LYS A 256 21.55 -21.65 5.23
C LYS A 256 22.08 -21.45 3.82
N ILE A 257 23.37 -21.13 3.68
CA ILE A 257 24.05 -21.08 2.40
C ILE A 257 24.36 -22.52 1.97
N THR A 258 23.71 -22.97 0.89
CA THR A 258 23.86 -24.34 0.38
C THR A 258 24.64 -24.39 -0.92
N ARG A 259 24.68 -23.29 -1.66
CA ARG A 259 25.35 -23.23 -2.98
C ARG A 259 26.17 -21.95 -3.11
N LYS A 260 27.23 -22.02 -3.92
CA LYS A 260 28.11 -20.91 -4.27
C LYS A 260 28.51 -21.04 -5.74
N GLY A 261 28.62 -19.92 -6.43
CA GLY A 261 29.01 -19.88 -7.84
C GLY A 261 29.48 -18.52 -8.33
N LYS A 262 29.60 -18.40 -9.64
CA LYS A 262 30.00 -17.16 -10.33
C LYS A 262 28.85 -16.54 -11.11
N LYS A 263 27.85 -17.33 -11.50
CA LYS A 263 26.67 -16.88 -12.24
C LYS A 263 25.43 -17.23 -11.46
N ALA A 264 24.47 -16.31 -11.46
CA ALA A 264 23.21 -16.49 -10.74
C ALA A 264 22.39 -17.67 -11.30
N GLU A 265 22.38 -17.85 -12.60
CA GLU A 265 21.67 -18.91 -13.29
C GLU A 265 22.21 -20.31 -12.92
N ASP A 266 23.56 -20.45 -12.83
CA ASP A 266 24.18 -21.73 -12.44
C ASP A 266 23.90 -22.09 -10.99
N VAL A 267 23.89 -21.08 -10.10
CA VAL A 267 23.54 -21.27 -8.68
C VAL A 267 22.07 -21.61 -8.53
N ALA A 268 21.18 -20.88 -9.22
CA ALA A 268 19.74 -21.15 -9.22
C ALA A 268 19.42 -22.55 -9.74
N TYR A 269 20.03 -22.96 -10.87
CA TYR A 269 19.87 -24.29 -11.44
C TYR A 269 20.19 -25.41 -10.43
N ASN A 270 21.36 -25.33 -9.76
CA ASN A 270 21.76 -26.34 -8.80
C ASN A 270 20.88 -26.31 -7.53
N LEU A 271 20.44 -25.11 -7.12
CA LEU A 271 19.56 -24.93 -5.95
C LEU A 271 18.17 -25.53 -6.21
N ILE A 272 17.63 -25.34 -7.42
CA ILE A 272 16.34 -25.94 -7.81
C ILE A 272 16.42 -27.47 -7.82
N LYS A 273 17.51 -28.05 -8.32
CA LYS A 273 17.72 -29.49 -8.29
C LYS A 273 17.69 -30.07 -6.87
N ASP A 274 18.20 -29.33 -5.88
CA ASP A 274 18.14 -29.74 -4.48
C ASP A 274 16.71 -29.62 -3.88
N LEU A 275 15.91 -28.67 -4.42
CA LEU A 275 14.52 -28.48 -3.98
C LEU A 275 13.56 -29.52 -4.58
N ILE A 276 13.83 -30.02 -5.79
CA ILE A 276 12.95 -31.00 -6.42
C ILE A 276 13.03 -32.33 -5.67
N ASN A 277 11.87 -32.87 -5.31
CA ASN A 277 11.69 -34.19 -4.74
C ASN A 277 10.51 -34.91 -5.43
N ALA A 278 10.11 -36.07 -4.94
CA ALA A 278 9.04 -36.87 -5.55
C ALA A 278 7.65 -36.20 -5.47
N ASP A 279 7.47 -35.27 -4.54
CA ASP A 279 6.19 -34.57 -4.29
C ASP A 279 6.16 -33.17 -4.95
N THR A 280 7.22 -32.77 -5.64
CA THR A 280 7.31 -31.44 -6.26
C THR A 280 6.59 -31.44 -7.60
N GLU A 281 5.52 -30.67 -7.71
CA GLU A 281 4.70 -30.52 -8.93
C GLU A 281 4.98 -29.20 -9.65
N LEU A 282 5.31 -28.13 -8.89
CA LEU A 282 5.48 -26.78 -9.41
C LEU A 282 6.74 -26.09 -8.86
N ILE A 283 7.49 -25.48 -9.74
CA ILE A 283 8.60 -24.55 -9.41
C ILE A 283 8.27 -23.18 -10.00
N THR A 284 8.19 -22.16 -9.15
CA THR A 284 8.08 -20.77 -9.60
C THR A 284 9.39 -20.02 -9.37
N LEU A 285 9.92 -19.44 -10.45
CA LEU A 285 11.12 -18.59 -10.45
C LEU A 285 10.70 -17.12 -10.48
N TYR A 286 10.83 -16.41 -9.38
CA TYR A 286 10.63 -14.97 -9.32
C TYR A 286 11.96 -14.27 -9.58
N TYR A 287 12.12 -13.62 -10.76
CA TYR A 287 13.34 -12.91 -11.10
C TYR A 287 13.29 -11.45 -10.60
N GLY A 288 14.44 -10.99 -10.08
CA GLY A 288 14.61 -9.66 -9.50
C GLY A 288 14.99 -8.61 -10.55
N GLN A 289 15.14 -7.36 -10.08
CA GLN A 289 15.46 -6.21 -10.94
C GLN A 289 16.82 -6.33 -11.65
N ASP A 290 17.77 -7.12 -11.13
CA ASP A 290 19.11 -7.33 -11.69
C ASP A 290 19.19 -8.57 -12.60
N THR A 291 18.03 -9.13 -12.97
CA THR A 291 17.90 -10.29 -13.88
C THR A 291 16.85 -9.98 -14.95
N THR A 292 16.98 -10.62 -16.10
CA THR A 292 16.04 -10.43 -17.21
C THR A 292 15.12 -11.65 -17.39
N GLU A 293 13.97 -11.41 -18.02
CA GLU A 293 12.99 -12.45 -18.33
C GLU A 293 13.60 -13.54 -19.21
N GLU A 294 14.44 -13.17 -20.20
CA GLU A 294 15.08 -14.11 -21.11
C GLU A 294 15.99 -15.09 -20.36
N LYS A 295 16.72 -14.61 -19.33
CA LYS A 295 17.57 -15.46 -18.50
C LYS A 295 16.77 -16.41 -17.61
N ALA A 296 15.67 -15.90 -17.03
CA ALA A 296 14.78 -16.71 -16.20
C ALA A 296 14.09 -17.79 -17.04
N SER A 297 13.58 -17.43 -18.21
CA SER A 297 12.92 -18.36 -19.15
C SER A 297 13.87 -19.42 -19.70
N ALA A 298 15.10 -19.03 -20.06
CA ALA A 298 16.10 -20.00 -20.51
C ALA A 298 16.50 -21.00 -19.41
N LEU A 299 16.52 -20.55 -18.14
CA LEU A 299 16.75 -21.42 -17.00
C LEU A 299 15.58 -22.39 -16.79
N ALA A 300 14.35 -21.90 -16.86
CA ALA A 300 13.13 -22.71 -16.76
C ALA A 300 13.07 -23.77 -17.86
N GLU A 301 13.23 -23.38 -19.13
CA GLU A 301 13.24 -24.29 -20.28
C GLU A 301 14.28 -25.41 -20.14
N LYS A 302 15.48 -25.07 -19.64
CA LYS A 302 16.52 -26.07 -19.37
C LYS A 302 16.08 -27.08 -18.31
N LEU A 303 15.41 -26.63 -17.24
CA LEU A 303 14.93 -27.48 -16.16
C LEU A 303 13.72 -28.31 -16.58
N GLU A 304 12.79 -27.78 -17.37
CA GLU A 304 11.66 -28.52 -17.96
C GLU A 304 12.11 -29.70 -18.79
N ASN A 305 13.18 -29.53 -19.60
CA ASN A 305 13.75 -30.62 -20.39
C ASN A 305 14.36 -31.73 -19.50
N GLU A 306 14.84 -31.40 -18.31
CA GLU A 306 15.43 -32.39 -17.37
C GLU A 306 14.38 -33.01 -16.43
N TYR A 307 13.32 -32.27 -16.09
CA TYR A 307 12.25 -32.66 -15.16
C TYR A 307 10.87 -32.47 -15.82
N PRO A 308 10.49 -33.33 -16.79
CA PRO A 308 9.27 -33.15 -17.57
C PRO A 308 7.96 -33.31 -16.76
N ASP A 309 8.05 -33.89 -15.56
CA ASP A 309 6.90 -34.06 -14.66
C ASP A 309 6.70 -32.88 -13.70
N VAL A 310 7.57 -31.85 -13.75
CA VAL A 310 7.51 -30.65 -12.92
C VAL A 310 7.17 -29.44 -13.80
N GLU A 311 6.16 -28.67 -13.43
CA GLU A 311 5.83 -27.42 -14.10
C GLU A 311 6.78 -26.30 -13.64
N PHE A 312 7.27 -25.48 -14.59
CA PHE A 312 8.13 -24.33 -14.29
C PHE A 312 7.47 -23.03 -14.75
N ILE A 313 7.31 -22.09 -13.82
CA ILE A 313 6.76 -20.77 -14.08
C ILE A 313 7.84 -19.73 -13.81
N THR A 314 7.98 -18.76 -14.71
CA THR A 314 8.81 -17.58 -14.51
C THR A 314 7.94 -16.36 -14.31
N GLN A 315 8.24 -15.54 -13.28
CA GLN A 315 7.47 -14.35 -12.97
C GLN A 315 8.37 -13.21 -12.50
N TYR A 316 8.06 -12.00 -12.93
CA TYR A 316 8.77 -10.81 -12.44
C TYR A 316 8.38 -10.52 -11.00
N GLY A 317 9.36 -10.58 -10.08
CA GLY A 317 9.20 -10.18 -8.69
C GLY A 317 9.68 -8.74 -8.44
N GLY A 318 10.66 -8.28 -9.21
CA GLY A 318 11.25 -6.94 -9.10
C GLY A 318 12.00 -6.70 -7.79
N GLN A 319 12.27 -7.76 -7.02
CA GLN A 319 12.97 -7.66 -5.73
C GLN A 319 14.41 -7.18 -5.92
N PRO A 320 14.90 -6.26 -5.07
CA PRO A 320 16.30 -5.87 -5.02
C PRO A 320 17.13 -6.95 -4.32
N LEU A 321 18.44 -6.98 -4.56
CA LEU A 321 19.44 -7.84 -3.92
C LEU A 321 19.37 -9.33 -4.28
N TYR A 322 18.21 -9.85 -4.66
CA TYR A 322 18.04 -11.23 -5.04
C TYR A 322 17.84 -11.35 -6.55
N TYR A 323 18.72 -12.11 -7.19
CA TYR A 323 18.56 -12.44 -8.61
C TYR A 323 17.33 -13.32 -8.83
N TYR A 324 17.14 -14.30 -7.95
CA TYR A 324 15.99 -15.20 -7.97
C TYR A 324 15.47 -15.45 -6.56
N ILE A 325 14.16 -15.50 -6.42
CA ILE A 325 13.45 -16.16 -5.34
C ILE A 325 12.71 -17.34 -5.95
N ILE A 326 12.79 -18.50 -5.32
CA ILE A 326 12.32 -19.77 -5.86
C ILE A 326 11.29 -20.35 -4.88
N SER A 327 10.16 -20.77 -5.40
CA SER A 327 9.12 -21.52 -4.72
C SER A 327 9.08 -22.95 -5.29
N ALA A 328 8.98 -23.94 -4.42
CA ALA A 328 8.76 -25.33 -4.77
C ALA A 328 7.54 -25.88 -4.00
N GLU A 329 6.55 -26.36 -4.74
CA GLU A 329 5.25 -26.82 -4.28
C GLU A 329 4.94 -28.22 -4.79
#